data_6c22efc8e83c010604c83bce132d29b4
#
_entry.id   6c22efc8e83c010604c83bce132d29b4
#
_cell.length_a   1.000
_cell.length_b   1.000
_cell.length_c   1.000
_cell.angle_alpha   90.00
_cell.angle_beta   90.00
_cell.angle_gamma   90.00
#
_symmetry.space_group_name_H-M   'P 1'
#
loop_
_entity.id
_entity.type
_entity.pdbx_description
1 polymer ?
#
loop_
_entity_poly.entity_id
_entity_poly.type
_entity_poly.pdbx_seq_one_letter_code
_entity_poly.pdbx_strand_id
1 'polypeptide(L)'
;MLNLLMYFYQVVIQEDEKMKKALSVLLTMGLTVSMLAGCGSNGAADNASAGNAADNSAADNTVAATESSAAAGEAKSASDIKVGVIYIGDENEGYTAAHMAGIDQMMSNLGLSEDQVVEKTLIPEDESAYDAAVDLADQGCNIIFGTSFGHESYLLQAAAEYPEVQFCHATGYQAASSGLSNMHNYFTNIYEARYVSGVVAGLKLNQMIEDGTITEDSCKMGYVGAFPYAEVISGFTSFYLGAKSQCPSATMEVQYTNSWADMTAEGEVANQLIADNCVLISQHADTTGAPSACETAGVPCVGYNVDMTSVAPDAALTSPTNNWGVYYTYAVQCVLDGKAIDTDWCKGFSEDAVRITPVNEAVAAEGTDAKVEEVEAALKDGSLHVFDTSKFTVNGSSLEDLIAEGGDYAKYADYVSDGYYHESELASAASFDIIIDGITSQAN
;
A
#
# COMPACT_ATOMS: atom_id res chain seq x y z
N MET A 1 -12.45 -13.76 33.66
CA MET A 1 -12.65 -13.19 32.34
C MET A 1 -13.49 -11.91 32.37
N LEU A 2 -14.70 -11.89 32.93
CA LEU A 2 -15.56 -10.69 32.98
C LEU A 2 -14.92 -9.48 33.71
N ASN A 3 -14.18 -9.72 34.78
CA ASN A 3 -13.52 -8.65 35.56
C ASN A 3 -12.28 -8.05 34.84
N LEU A 4 -11.63 -8.80 33.94
CA LEU A 4 -10.52 -8.32 33.15
C LEU A 4 -11.00 -7.43 32.00
N LEU A 5 -12.10 -7.81 31.36
CA LEU A 5 -12.78 -7.00 30.34
C LEU A 5 -13.31 -5.67 30.87
N MET A 6 -13.87 -5.68 32.09
CA MET A 6 -14.33 -4.45 32.77
C MET A 6 -13.16 -3.53 33.14
N TYR A 7 -12.01 -4.08 33.49
CA TYR A 7 -10.79 -3.29 33.77
C TYR A 7 -10.22 -2.65 32.51
N PHE A 8 -10.11 -3.39 31.39
CA PHE A 8 -9.70 -2.84 30.12
C PHE A 8 -10.65 -1.75 29.60
N TYR A 9 -11.95 -1.96 29.71
CA TYR A 9 -12.95 -0.97 29.33
C TYR A 9 -12.86 0.33 30.15
N GLN A 10 -12.56 0.24 31.45
CA GLN A 10 -12.34 1.41 32.30
C GLN A 10 -11.02 2.15 32.00
N VAL A 11 -9.96 1.43 31.62
CA VAL A 11 -8.67 2.04 31.23
C VAL A 11 -8.82 2.82 29.92
N VAL A 12 -9.48 2.25 28.92
CA VAL A 12 -9.71 2.91 27.62
C VAL A 12 -10.55 4.17 27.77
N ILE A 13 -11.59 4.16 28.61
CA ILE A 13 -12.42 5.37 28.88
C ILE A 13 -11.63 6.44 29.64
N GLN A 14 -10.70 6.07 30.52
CA GLN A 14 -9.88 7.05 31.25
C GLN A 14 -8.84 7.74 30.35
N GLU A 15 -8.33 7.07 29.33
CA GLU A 15 -7.40 7.65 28.35
C GLU A 15 -8.13 8.62 27.40
N ASP A 16 -9.33 8.26 26.93
CA ASP A 16 -10.15 9.13 26.10
C ASP A 16 -10.59 10.43 26.84
N GLU A 17 -10.86 10.34 28.14
CA GLU A 17 -11.12 11.50 29.00
C GLU A 17 -9.88 12.39 29.23
N LYS A 18 -8.68 11.81 29.26
CA LYS A 18 -7.43 12.57 29.38
C LYS A 18 -7.09 13.29 28.06
N MET A 19 -7.29 12.65 26.92
CA MET A 19 -7.09 13.28 25.60
C MET A 19 -8.08 14.42 25.38
N LYS A 20 -9.35 14.26 25.71
CA LYS A 20 -10.36 15.34 25.62
C LYS A 20 -10.02 16.54 26.52
N LYS A 21 -9.45 16.30 27.70
CA LYS A 21 -8.99 17.38 28.61
C LYS A 21 -7.74 18.09 28.10
N ALA A 22 -6.79 17.36 27.52
CA ALA A 22 -5.59 17.95 26.88
C ALA A 22 -5.98 18.82 25.68
N LEU A 23 -6.91 18.35 24.84
CA LEU A 23 -7.40 19.11 23.68
C LEU A 23 -8.15 20.39 24.09
N SER A 24 -8.93 20.36 25.18
CA SER A 24 -9.64 21.54 25.69
C SER A 24 -8.72 22.60 26.30
N VAL A 25 -7.56 22.21 26.88
CA VAL A 25 -6.56 23.13 27.40
C VAL A 25 -5.78 23.80 26.27
N LEU A 26 -5.50 23.09 25.17
CA LEU A 26 -4.88 23.66 23.98
C LEU A 26 -5.79 24.66 23.25
N LEU A 27 -7.11 24.40 23.22
CA LEU A 27 -8.08 25.32 22.60
C LEU A 27 -8.27 26.61 23.41
N THR A 28 -8.09 26.57 24.73
CA THR A 28 -8.22 27.75 25.61
C THR A 28 -6.97 28.61 25.64
N MET A 29 -5.78 28.08 25.34
CA MET A 29 -4.55 28.88 25.21
C MET A 29 -4.42 29.60 23.85
N GLY A 30 -5.06 29.09 22.79
CA GLY A 30 -5.06 29.70 21.46
C GLY A 30 -5.93 30.96 21.32
N LEU A 31 -6.85 31.24 22.27
CA LEU A 31 -7.81 32.33 22.17
C LEU A 31 -7.45 33.61 22.98
N THR A 32 -6.32 33.62 23.69
CA THR A 32 -5.93 34.76 24.56
C THR A 32 -4.79 35.62 24.01
N VAL A 33 -4.27 35.39 22.81
CA VAL A 33 -3.15 36.19 22.24
C VAL A 33 -3.59 37.20 21.17
N SER A 34 -4.85 37.31 20.78
CA SER A 34 -5.29 38.17 19.68
C SER A 34 -6.10 39.43 20.09
N MET A 35 -5.97 39.92 21.31
CA MET A 35 -6.58 41.22 21.70
C MET A 35 -5.61 42.14 22.44
N LEU A 36 -4.60 42.66 21.77
CA LEU A 36 -3.86 43.85 22.21
C LEU A 36 -2.96 44.37 21.08
N ALA A 37 -3.53 45.17 20.17
CA ALA A 37 -2.87 46.30 19.50
C ALA A 37 -3.93 47.03 18.68
N GLY A 38 -4.33 48.13 19.26
CA GLY A 38 -5.41 48.94 18.83
C GLY A 38 -5.03 50.31 18.29
N CYS A 39 -5.93 51.10 18.12
CA CYS A 39 -6.15 52.51 18.01
C CYS A 39 -5.16 53.41 17.27
N GLY A 40 -5.72 54.15 16.35
CA GLY A 40 -5.30 55.44 15.85
C GLY A 40 -5.41 55.56 14.33
N SER A 41 -6.18 56.22 13.77
CA SER A 41 -7.08 57.34 13.69
C SER A 41 -7.03 57.94 12.27
N ASN A 42 -8.25 58.17 11.74
CA ASN A 42 -8.68 59.27 10.87
C ASN A 42 -8.09 59.50 9.46
N GLY A 43 -9.03 59.62 8.54
CA GLY A 43 -8.91 60.46 7.37
C GLY A 43 -9.83 60.11 6.21
N ALA A 44 -10.90 60.82 6.16
CA ALA A 44 -12.04 60.97 5.31
C ALA A 44 -11.85 61.04 3.77
N ALA A 45 -12.93 60.65 3.13
CA ALA A 45 -13.67 61.30 2.01
C ALA A 45 -13.13 61.05 0.58
N ASP A 46 -13.89 60.65 -0.28
CA ASP A 46 -15.05 60.94 -1.05
C ASP A 46 -15.00 60.40 -2.50
N ASN A 47 -16.06 59.80 -2.86
CA ASN A 47 -16.92 60.02 -4.05
C ASN A 47 -16.55 59.51 -5.45
N ALA A 48 -17.47 58.69 -5.87
CA ALA A 48 -18.30 58.74 -7.07
C ALA A 48 -17.87 58.12 -8.41
N SER A 49 -18.71 57.19 -8.76
CA SER A 49 -19.54 57.13 -9.96
C SER A 49 -19.04 56.43 -11.25
N ALA A 50 -19.73 55.32 -11.49
CA ALA A 50 -20.40 54.90 -12.75
C ALA A 50 -19.60 54.64 -14.02
N GLY A 51 -19.92 53.50 -14.59
CA GLY A 51 -19.95 53.35 -16.04
C GLY A 51 -19.70 51.94 -16.60
N ASN A 52 -20.75 51.32 -16.97
CA ASN A 52 -20.93 50.09 -17.82
C ASN A 52 -19.84 49.84 -18.89
N ALA A 53 -19.48 48.59 -19.09
CA ALA A 53 -19.88 47.81 -20.30
C ALA A 53 -19.27 46.42 -20.27
N ALA A 54 -20.06 45.44 -20.71
CA ALA A 54 -19.71 44.07 -20.87
C ALA A 54 -18.65 43.88 -21.98
N ASP A 55 -17.75 42.93 -21.76
CA ASP A 55 -17.28 42.10 -22.87
C ASP A 55 -16.91 40.69 -22.41
N ASN A 56 -17.41 39.71 -23.16
CA ASN A 56 -17.23 38.29 -23.00
C ASN A 56 -15.82 37.91 -23.55
N SER A 57 -14.96 37.34 -22.74
CA SER A 57 -13.96 36.44 -23.29
C SER A 57 -13.70 35.29 -22.31
N ALA A 58 -13.92 34.09 -22.76
CA ALA A 58 -13.61 32.87 -22.08
C ALA A 58 -12.15 32.84 -21.66
N ALA A 59 -11.90 32.78 -20.37
CA ALA A 59 -10.58 32.45 -19.83
C ALA A 59 -10.54 30.95 -19.57
N ASP A 60 -9.67 30.33 -20.34
CA ASP A 60 -9.16 28.97 -20.20
C ASP A 60 -8.56 28.80 -18.79
N ASN A 61 -9.23 28.08 -17.89
CA ASN A 61 -8.71 27.71 -16.58
C ASN A 61 -7.94 26.40 -16.70
N THR A 62 -6.75 26.45 -17.26
CA THR A 62 -5.74 25.46 -16.98
C THR A 62 -5.31 25.61 -15.52
N VAL A 63 -5.79 24.74 -14.65
CA VAL A 63 -5.23 24.56 -13.31
C VAL A 63 -3.84 23.97 -13.51
N ALA A 64 -2.83 24.83 -13.48
CA ALA A 64 -1.46 24.39 -13.36
C ALA A 64 -1.30 23.70 -12.00
N ALA A 65 -1.04 22.42 -12.00
CA ALA A 65 -0.51 21.73 -10.83
C ALA A 65 0.74 22.49 -10.38
N THR A 66 0.68 23.10 -9.22
CA THR A 66 1.83 23.68 -8.56
C THR A 66 2.68 22.50 -8.09
N GLU A 67 3.67 22.13 -8.89
CA GLU A 67 4.77 21.30 -8.41
C GLU A 67 5.41 22.06 -7.24
N SER A 68 5.17 21.56 -6.03
CA SER A 68 5.93 21.96 -4.85
C SER A 68 7.33 21.37 -5.04
N SER A 69 8.25 22.16 -5.59
CA SER A 69 9.65 21.78 -5.64
C SER A 69 10.18 21.73 -4.20
N ALA A 70 10.25 20.54 -3.62
CA ALA A 70 11.06 20.30 -2.44
C ALA A 70 12.48 20.82 -2.72
N ALA A 71 13.11 21.44 -1.72
CA ALA A 71 14.46 22.00 -1.89
C ALA A 71 15.42 20.86 -2.23
N ALA A 72 16.04 20.93 -3.42
CA ALA A 72 17.14 20.06 -3.78
C ALA A 72 18.27 20.26 -2.78
N GLY A 73 18.77 19.17 -2.21
CA GLY A 73 19.97 19.17 -1.35
C GLY A 73 21.24 19.40 -2.18
N GLU A 74 22.40 19.47 -1.54
CA GLU A 74 23.67 19.42 -2.24
C GLU A 74 23.93 18.02 -2.78
N ALA A 75 24.35 17.91 -4.05
CA ALA A 75 24.74 16.66 -4.67
C ALA A 75 25.86 15.98 -3.86
N LYS A 76 25.78 14.65 -3.69
CA LYS A 76 26.77 13.87 -2.96
C LYS A 76 27.58 12.98 -3.89
N SER A 77 28.82 12.72 -3.51
CA SER A 77 29.63 11.68 -4.19
C SER A 77 29.13 10.31 -3.80
N ALA A 78 29.18 9.36 -4.73
CA ALA A 78 28.82 7.97 -4.44
C ALA A 78 29.71 7.35 -3.31
N SER A 79 30.92 7.85 -3.07
CA SER A 79 31.77 7.42 -1.95
C SER A 79 31.34 7.99 -0.59
N ASP A 80 30.50 9.03 -0.56
CA ASP A 80 30.17 9.79 0.64
C ASP A 80 28.72 9.56 1.11
N ILE A 81 27.93 8.87 0.29
CA ILE A 81 26.54 8.55 0.66
C ILE A 81 26.49 7.41 1.67
N LYS A 82 25.61 7.53 2.64
CA LYS A 82 25.27 6.49 3.60
C LYS A 82 23.77 6.33 3.68
N VAL A 83 23.31 5.10 3.58
CA VAL A 83 21.89 4.71 3.54
C VAL A 83 21.54 3.98 4.84
N GLY A 84 20.44 4.34 5.47
CA GLY A 84 19.87 3.62 6.61
C GLY A 84 18.58 2.91 6.22
N VAL A 85 18.33 1.73 6.79
CA VAL A 85 17.08 1.00 6.58
C VAL A 85 16.56 0.43 7.89
N ILE A 86 15.25 0.54 8.11
CA ILE A 86 14.54 0.05 9.29
C ILE A 86 13.50 -0.96 8.83
N TYR A 87 13.69 -2.22 9.20
CA TYR A 87 12.80 -3.33 8.88
C TYR A 87 11.99 -3.80 10.09
N ILE A 88 10.73 -4.18 9.85
CA ILE A 88 9.86 -4.78 10.87
C ILE A 88 10.29 -6.21 11.22
N GLY A 89 10.74 -6.98 10.24
CA GLY A 89 11.15 -8.36 10.34
C GLY A 89 12.63 -8.57 10.07
N ASP A 90 12.96 -9.77 9.64
CA ASP A 90 14.29 -10.19 9.17
C ASP A 90 14.16 -10.96 7.82
N GLU A 91 15.23 -11.56 7.36
CA GLU A 91 15.29 -12.31 6.10
C GLU A 91 14.36 -13.54 6.03
N ASN A 92 13.76 -13.96 7.13
CA ASN A 92 12.84 -15.10 7.20
C ASN A 92 11.39 -14.68 6.98
N GLU A 93 11.10 -13.39 7.00
CA GLU A 93 9.80 -12.82 6.71
C GLU A 93 9.78 -12.27 5.29
N GLY A 94 8.77 -12.68 4.48
CA GLY A 94 8.76 -12.47 3.03
C GLY A 94 8.77 -11.01 2.59
N TYR A 95 8.06 -10.12 3.29
CA TYR A 95 8.03 -8.69 2.98
C TYR A 95 9.39 -8.05 3.26
N THR A 96 9.98 -8.31 4.42
CA THR A 96 11.34 -7.83 4.75
C THR A 96 12.39 -8.39 3.80
N ALA A 97 12.33 -9.68 3.46
CA ALA A 97 13.24 -10.28 2.48
C ALA A 97 13.18 -9.61 1.10
N ALA A 98 11.96 -9.24 0.65
CA ALA A 98 11.79 -8.50 -0.60
C ALA A 98 12.39 -7.09 -0.54
N HIS A 99 12.28 -6.40 0.58
CA HIS A 99 12.93 -5.10 0.81
C HIS A 99 14.47 -5.23 0.82
N MET A 100 15.03 -6.22 1.53
CA MET A 100 16.47 -6.50 1.54
C MET A 100 17.01 -6.77 0.13
N ALA A 101 16.32 -7.60 -0.65
CA ALA A 101 16.67 -7.83 -2.06
C ALA A 101 16.63 -6.53 -2.90
N GLY A 102 15.70 -5.63 -2.58
CA GLY A 102 15.63 -4.29 -3.18
C GLY A 102 16.83 -3.40 -2.84
N ILE A 103 17.32 -3.46 -1.61
CA ILE A 103 18.53 -2.75 -1.16
C ILE A 103 19.78 -3.32 -1.87
N ASP A 104 19.91 -4.64 -1.97
CA ASP A 104 20.99 -5.29 -2.73
C ASP A 104 20.99 -4.85 -4.20
N GLN A 105 19.80 -4.79 -4.81
CA GLN A 105 19.64 -4.31 -6.19
C GLN A 105 20.06 -2.83 -6.31
N MET A 106 19.66 -1.97 -5.41
CA MET A 106 20.06 -0.56 -5.36
C MET A 106 21.57 -0.42 -5.21
N MET A 107 22.20 -1.15 -4.29
CA MET A 107 23.66 -1.15 -4.14
C MET A 107 24.36 -1.56 -5.44
N SER A 108 23.88 -2.62 -6.07
CA SER A 108 24.41 -3.09 -7.37
C SER A 108 24.26 -2.04 -8.46
N ASN A 109 23.09 -1.41 -8.58
CA ASN A 109 22.80 -0.41 -9.61
C ASN A 109 23.64 0.86 -9.47
N LEU A 110 23.92 1.28 -8.23
CA LEU A 110 24.62 2.52 -7.92
C LEU A 110 26.10 2.32 -7.61
N GLY A 111 26.57 1.07 -7.56
CA GLY A 111 27.95 0.72 -7.26
C GLY A 111 28.34 1.05 -5.81
N LEU A 112 27.39 0.94 -4.87
CA LEU A 112 27.63 1.14 -3.45
C LEU A 112 28.19 -0.14 -2.80
N SER A 113 28.96 0.04 -1.73
CA SER A 113 29.50 -1.05 -0.93
C SER A 113 28.68 -1.29 0.34
N GLU A 114 28.79 -2.48 0.93
CA GLU A 114 28.06 -2.88 2.13
C GLU A 114 28.28 -1.93 3.33
N ASP A 115 29.47 -1.34 3.46
CA ASP A 115 29.78 -0.40 4.55
C ASP A 115 29.08 0.96 4.41
N GLN A 116 28.45 1.22 3.27
CA GLN A 116 27.62 2.40 3.04
C GLN A 116 26.13 2.20 3.40
N VAL A 117 25.72 0.98 3.72
CA VAL A 117 24.35 0.65 4.11
C VAL A 117 24.30 0.17 5.55
N VAL A 118 23.43 0.72 6.36
CA VAL A 118 23.20 0.33 7.75
C VAL A 118 21.77 -0.14 7.91
N GLU A 119 21.61 -1.42 8.18
CA GLU A 119 20.31 -2.06 8.31
C GLU A 119 19.98 -2.36 9.77
N LYS A 120 18.74 -2.12 10.15
CA LYS A 120 18.17 -2.45 11.46
C LYS A 120 16.97 -3.36 11.26
N THR A 121 17.06 -4.57 11.75
CA THR A 121 16.02 -5.60 11.66
C THR A 121 15.24 -5.74 12.96
N LEU A 122 14.04 -6.34 12.88
CA LEU A 122 13.19 -6.64 14.03
C LEU A 122 12.83 -5.38 14.86
N ILE A 123 12.62 -4.26 14.19
CA ILE A 123 12.20 -3.01 14.81
C ILE A 123 10.65 -2.96 14.82
N PRO A 124 10.03 -3.07 16.00
CA PRO A 124 8.56 -3.06 16.09
C PRO A 124 7.95 -1.70 15.75
N GLU A 125 6.64 -1.70 15.53
CA GLU A 125 5.84 -0.49 15.23
C GLU A 125 5.56 0.32 16.49
N ASP A 126 6.61 0.72 17.21
CA ASP A 126 6.56 1.51 18.45
C ASP A 126 7.71 2.54 18.50
N GLU A 127 7.96 3.14 19.65
CA GLU A 127 9.01 4.15 19.86
C GLU A 127 10.42 3.68 19.43
N SER A 128 10.65 2.36 19.37
CA SER A 128 11.91 1.79 18.87
C SER A 128 12.21 2.20 17.41
N ALA A 129 11.18 2.48 16.62
CA ALA A 129 11.35 2.96 15.26
C ALA A 129 11.91 4.40 15.20
N TYR A 130 11.50 5.27 16.15
CA TYR A 130 12.10 6.59 16.30
C TYR A 130 13.56 6.47 16.76
N ASP A 131 13.83 5.68 17.79
CA ASP A 131 15.20 5.48 18.29
C ASP A 131 16.12 4.93 17.18
N ALA A 132 15.60 4.02 16.35
CA ALA A 132 16.34 3.47 15.21
C ALA A 132 16.63 4.54 14.15
N ALA A 133 15.67 5.40 13.85
CA ALA A 133 15.81 6.49 12.87
C ALA A 133 16.83 7.53 13.34
N VAL A 134 16.76 7.94 14.61
CA VAL A 134 17.72 8.86 15.24
C VAL A 134 19.14 8.28 15.23
N ASP A 135 19.30 7.01 15.62
CA ASP A 135 20.62 6.36 15.62
C ASP A 135 21.23 6.27 14.21
N LEU A 136 20.42 6.01 13.18
CA LEU A 136 20.87 6.02 11.78
C LEU A 136 21.27 7.44 11.33
N ALA A 137 20.52 8.46 11.69
CA ALA A 137 20.85 9.86 11.40
C ALA A 137 22.15 10.27 12.10
N ASP A 138 22.34 9.93 13.38
CA ASP A 138 23.55 10.19 14.16
C ASP A 138 24.78 9.44 13.61
N GLN A 139 24.57 8.28 12.97
CA GLN A 139 25.62 7.57 12.23
C GLN A 139 25.99 8.22 10.90
N GLY A 140 25.30 9.29 10.50
CA GLY A 140 25.56 10.06 9.28
C GLY A 140 24.87 9.51 8.04
N CYS A 141 23.79 8.74 8.18
CA CYS A 141 22.96 8.37 7.04
C CYS A 141 22.36 9.62 6.39
N ASN A 142 22.38 9.68 5.05
CA ASN A 142 21.87 10.80 4.28
C ASN A 142 20.40 10.59 3.87
N ILE A 143 20.01 9.32 3.80
CA ILE A 143 18.65 8.85 3.50
C ILE A 143 18.36 7.63 4.38
N ILE A 144 17.15 7.59 4.92
CA ILE A 144 16.68 6.52 5.81
C ILE A 144 15.34 6.02 5.30
N PHE A 145 15.24 4.71 5.12
CA PHE A 145 14.02 4.03 4.70
C PHE A 145 13.38 3.31 5.89
N GLY A 146 12.08 3.49 6.09
CA GLY A 146 11.26 2.69 6.99
C GLY A 146 10.25 1.89 6.20
N THR A 147 10.08 0.61 6.53
CA THR A 147 9.35 -0.32 5.68
C THR A 147 7.95 -0.67 6.19
N SER A 148 7.64 -0.50 7.47
CA SER A 148 6.38 -0.95 8.06
C SER A 148 5.39 0.20 8.30
N PHE A 149 4.10 -0.07 8.14
CA PHE A 149 3.00 0.89 8.25
C PHE A 149 3.05 1.73 9.53
N GLY A 150 3.24 1.10 10.69
CA GLY A 150 3.30 1.80 11.97
C GLY A 150 4.59 2.59 12.24
N HIS A 151 5.60 2.50 11.37
CA HIS A 151 6.83 3.30 11.52
C HIS A 151 6.62 4.77 11.12
N GLU A 152 5.59 5.14 10.33
CA GLU A 152 5.45 6.46 9.71
C GLU A 152 5.51 7.61 10.72
N SER A 153 4.71 7.54 11.79
CA SER A 153 4.64 8.60 12.80
C SER A 153 5.97 8.84 13.52
N TYR A 154 6.78 7.80 13.66
CA TYR A 154 8.11 7.87 14.28
C TYR A 154 9.15 8.43 13.34
N LEU A 155 9.09 8.08 12.05
CA LEU A 155 9.96 8.68 11.03
C LEU A 155 9.64 10.17 10.83
N LEU A 156 8.37 10.58 10.88
CA LEU A 156 7.97 11.99 10.86
C LEU A 156 8.60 12.79 12.01
N GLN A 157 8.65 12.22 13.22
CA GLN A 157 9.31 12.87 14.36
C GLN A 157 10.81 13.04 14.10
N ALA A 158 11.50 12.00 13.65
CA ALA A 158 12.91 12.06 13.31
C ALA A 158 13.18 13.04 12.15
N ALA A 159 12.35 13.05 11.12
CA ALA A 159 12.48 13.98 9.98
C ALA A 159 12.38 15.45 10.39
N ALA A 160 11.56 15.77 11.38
CA ALA A 160 11.46 17.13 11.92
C ALA A 160 12.72 17.56 12.69
N GLU A 161 13.47 16.61 13.27
CA GLU A 161 14.69 16.89 14.05
C GLU A 161 15.96 16.90 13.18
N TYR A 162 15.96 16.14 12.06
CA TYR A 162 17.08 15.99 11.14
C TYR A 162 16.73 16.48 9.72
N PRO A 163 16.55 17.79 9.52
CA PRO A 163 16.07 18.35 8.25
C PRO A 163 17.03 18.14 7.06
N GLU A 164 18.30 17.78 7.32
CA GLU A 164 19.30 17.48 6.30
C GLU A 164 19.28 16.01 5.85
N VAL A 165 18.57 15.13 6.54
CA VAL A 165 18.41 13.70 6.22
C VAL A 165 17.09 13.47 5.51
N GLN A 166 17.08 12.69 4.44
CA GLN A 166 15.86 12.31 3.75
C GLN A 166 15.25 11.07 4.42
N PHE A 167 13.96 11.10 4.69
CA PHE A 167 13.21 9.98 5.27
C PHE A 167 12.17 9.50 4.28
N CYS A 168 12.22 8.22 3.94
CA CYS A 168 11.31 7.59 2.99
C CYS A 168 10.56 6.47 3.69
N HIS A 169 9.23 6.48 3.63
CA HIS A 169 8.40 5.52 4.32
C HIS A 169 7.50 4.75 3.36
N ALA A 170 7.60 3.42 3.37
CA ALA A 170 6.70 2.55 2.62
C ALA A 170 5.31 2.52 3.29
N THR A 171 4.25 2.41 2.48
CA THR A 171 2.86 2.32 2.95
C THR A 171 2.29 3.58 3.60
N GLY A 172 3.09 4.63 3.79
CA GLY A 172 2.67 5.86 4.45
C GLY A 172 1.80 6.76 3.59
N TYR A 173 1.16 7.75 4.26
CA TYR A 173 0.24 8.68 3.63
C TYR A 173 0.32 10.11 4.17
N GLN A 174 1.25 10.39 5.10
CA GLN A 174 1.31 11.66 5.81
C GLN A 174 2.35 12.64 5.26
N ALA A 175 3.26 12.21 4.39
CA ALA A 175 4.34 13.05 3.88
C ALA A 175 3.81 14.36 3.27
N ALA A 176 2.84 14.30 2.37
CA ALA A 176 2.27 15.47 1.70
C ALA A 176 1.59 16.45 2.66
N SER A 177 1.02 15.98 3.77
CA SER A 177 0.33 16.81 4.77
C SER A 177 1.22 17.25 5.93
N SER A 178 2.41 16.66 6.08
CA SER A 178 3.33 16.93 7.20
C SER A 178 3.95 18.32 7.18
N GLY A 179 4.09 18.91 5.99
CA GLY A 179 4.83 20.15 5.76
C GLY A 179 6.35 19.99 5.82
N LEU A 180 6.87 18.77 5.93
CA LEU A 180 8.30 18.46 5.93
C LEU A 180 8.77 18.20 4.49
N SER A 181 9.85 18.86 4.08
CA SER A 181 10.41 18.72 2.73
C SER A 181 11.34 17.51 2.57
N ASN A 182 11.66 16.83 3.66
CA ASN A 182 12.54 15.69 3.77
C ASN A 182 11.82 14.40 4.20
N MET A 183 10.49 14.39 4.12
CA MET A 183 9.66 13.20 4.36
C MET A 183 8.96 12.81 3.06
N HIS A 184 9.05 11.54 2.69
CA HIS A 184 8.54 10.99 1.45
C HIS A 184 7.78 9.70 1.73
N ASN A 185 6.63 9.49 1.07
CA ASN A 185 5.94 8.22 1.06
C ASN A 185 6.21 7.48 -0.25
N TYR A 186 6.26 6.18 -0.20
CA TYR A 186 6.38 5.35 -1.40
C TYR A 186 5.64 4.03 -1.22
N PHE A 187 5.12 3.55 -2.33
CA PHE A 187 4.62 2.20 -2.46
C PHE A 187 4.73 1.75 -3.92
N THR A 188 4.12 0.62 -4.26
CA THR A 188 4.02 0.15 -5.63
C THR A 188 2.57 -0.14 -5.98
N ASN A 189 2.24 -0.16 -7.28
CA ASN A 189 0.95 -0.65 -7.76
C ASN A 189 0.86 -2.18 -7.63
N ILE A 190 1.10 -2.70 -6.42
CA ILE A 190 1.08 -4.15 -6.16
C ILE A 190 -0.24 -4.79 -6.56
N TYR A 191 -1.35 -4.03 -6.59
CA TYR A 191 -2.64 -4.48 -7.07
C TYR A 191 -2.59 -4.97 -8.53
N GLU A 192 -1.69 -4.43 -9.38
CA GLU A 192 -1.49 -4.92 -10.74
C GLU A 192 -0.93 -6.35 -10.73
N ALA A 193 0.14 -6.61 -9.95
CA ALA A 193 0.70 -7.95 -9.83
C ALA A 193 -0.26 -8.94 -9.15
N ARG A 194 -1.08 -8.47 -8.21
CA ARG A 194 -2.15 -9.28 -7.63
C ARG A 194 -3.23 -9.63 -8.64
N TYR A 195 -3.59 -8.72 -9.53
CA TYR A 195 -4.49 -9.02 -10.63
C TYR A 195 -3.90 -10.09 -11.57
N VAL A 196 -2.63 -9.96 -11.96
CA VAL A 196 -1.95 -10.95 -12.80
C VAL A 196 -1.92 -12.32 -12.11
N SER A 197 -1.57 -12.38 -10.83
CA SER A 197 -1.60 -13.63 -10.06
C SER A 197 -3.01 -14.19 -9.91
N GLY A 198 -4.01 -13.33 -9.86
CA GLY A 198 -5.43 -13.71 -9.94
C GLY A 198 -5.79 -14.37 -11.29
N VAL A 199 -5.26 -13.83 -12.41
CA VAL A 199 -5.42 -14.47 -13.72
C VAL A 199 -4.85 -15.90 -13.72
N VAL A 200 -3.67 -16.11 -13.13
CA VAL A 200 -3.08 -17.45 -12.95
C VAL A 200 -4.02 -18.36 -12.15
N ALA A 201 -4.57 -17.85 -11.04
CA ALA A 201 -5.54 -18.59 -10.22
C ALA A 201 -6.81 -18.94 -10.99
N GLY A 202 -7.37 -18.03 -11.78
CA GLY A 202 -8.57 -18.25 -12.59
C GLY A 202 -8.37 -19.28 -13.68
N LEU A 203 -7.21 -19.30 -14.34
CA LEU A 203 -6.84 -20.35 -15.30
C LEU A 203 -6.75 -21.73 -14.61
N LYS A 204 -6.16 -21.79 -13.40
CA LYS A 204 -6.12 -23.02 -12.60
C LYS A 204 -7.51 -23.50 -12.22
N LEU A 205 -8.41 -22.61 -11.80
CA LEU A 205 -9.81 -22.97 -11.52
C LEU A 205 -10.50 -23.58 -12.75
N ASN A 206 -10.32 -22.99 -13.94
CA ASN A 206 -10.86 -23.53 -15.19
C ASN A 206 -10.31 -24.93 -15.50
N GLN A 207 -9.00 -25.12 -15.36
CA GLN A 207 -8.40 -26.45 -15.50
C GLN A 207 -9.04 -27.47 -14.55
N MET A 208 -9.23 -27.10 -13.28
CA MET A 208 -9.85 -27.98 -12.28
C MET A 208 -11.31 -28.31 -12.61
N ILE A 209 -12.06 -27.39 -13.26
CA ILE A 209 -13.42 -27.64 -13.77
C ILE A 209 -13.35 -28.63 -14.95
N GLU A 210 -12.47 -28.39 -15.92
CA GLU A 210 -12.27 -29.22 -17.10
C GLU A 210 -11.88 -30.65 -16.75
N ASP A 211 -11.01 -30.81 -15.75
CA ASP A 211 -10.56 -32.09 -15.22
C ASP A 211 -11.63 -32.80 -14.35
N GLY A 212 -12.72 -32.11 -14.03
CA GLY A 212 -13.81 -32.61 -13.17
C GLY A 212 -13.44 -32.70 -11.69
N THR A 213 -12.36 -32.05 -11.26
CA THR A 213 -11.93 -32.00 -9.86
C THR A 213 -12.86 -31.12 -9.03
N ILE A 214 -13.38 -30.04 -9.63
CA ILE A 214 -14.38 -29.15 -9.06
C ILE A 214 -15.50 -28.91 -10.08
N THR A 215 -16.56 -28.21 -9.65
CA THR A 215 -17.66 -27.74 -10.52
C THR A 215 -17.71 -26.23 -10.53
N GLU A 216 -18.38 -25.62 -11.52
CA GLU A 216 -18.57 -24.17 -11.56
C GLU A 216 -19.17 -23.60 -10.25
N ASP A 217 -20.10 -24.32 -9.61
CA ASP A 217 -20.74 -23.92 -8.36
C ASP A 217 -19.79 -24.04 -7.13
N SER A 218 -18.63 -24.67 -7.29
CA SER A 218 -17.66 -24.87 -6.21
C SER A 218 -16.36 -24.06 -6.38
N CYS A 219 -16.33 -23.07 -7.29
CA CYS A 219 -15.16 -22.22 -7.56
C CYS A 219 -14.97 -21.15 -6.47
N LYS A 220 -14.91 -21.54 -5.20
CA LYS A 220 -14.66 -20.63 -4.07
C LYS A 220 -13.17 -20.59 -3.74
N MET A 221 -12.57 -19.40 -3.85
CA MET A 221 -11.21 -19.13 -3.39
C MET A 221 -11.22 -18.70 -1.93
N GLY A 222 -10.12 -18.94 -1.22
CA GLY A 222 -9.87 -18.40 0.11
C GLY A 222 -8.74 -17.36 0.07
N TYR A 223 -8.84 -16.35 0.94
CA TYR A 223 -7.80 -15.36 1.06
C TYR A 223 -7.42 -15.13 2.53
N VAL A 224 -6.15 -15.31 2.86
CA VAL A 224 -5.59 -15.08 4.19
C VAL A 224 -5.13 -13.64 4.28
N GLY A 225 -5.94 -12.77 4.85
CA GLY A 225 -5.61 -11.36 5.07
C GLY A 225 -4.88 -11.14 6.39
N ALA A 226 -4.07 -10.07 6.48
CA ALA A 226 -3.48 -9.63 7.74
C ALA A 226 -4.47 -8.78 8.55
N PHE A 227 -4.87 -7.63 8.00
CA PHE A 227 -5.82 -6.70 8.61
C PHE A 227 -6.83 -6.20 7.57
N PRO A 228 -8.01 -5.69 7.98
CA PRO A 228 -8.99 -5.11 7.06
C PRO A 228 -8.63 -3.66 6.65
N TYR A 229 -7.40 -3.44 6.22
CA TYR A 229 -6.92 -2.14 5.73
C TYR A 229 -7.10 -2.02 4.21
N ALA A 230 -7.12 -0.78 3.70
CA ALA A 230 -7.31 -0.52 2.26
C ALA A 230 -6.31 -1.29 1.39
N GLU A 231 -5.03 -1.37 1.78
CA GLU A 231 -4.01 -2.13 1.06
C GLU A 231 -4.37 -3.61 0.90
N VAL A 232 -4.88 -4.24 1.98
CA VAL A 232 -5.28 -5.65 1.95
C VAL A 232 -6.55 -5.83 1.14
N ILE A 233 -7.52 -4.90 1.24
CA ILE A 233 -8.78 -4.92 0.50
C ILE A 233 -8.54 -4.70 -1.00
N SER A 234 -7.75 -3.71 -1.37
CA SER A 234 -7.28 -3.49 -2.74
C SER A 234 -6.59 -4.74 -3.29
N GLY A 235 -5.70 -5.34 -2.49
CA GLY A 235 -4.95 -6.54 -2.84
C GLY A 235 -5.83 -7.73 -3.15
N PHE A 236 -6.75 -8.11 -2.26
CA PHE A 236 -7.60 -9.27 -2.52
C PHE A 236 -8.67 -8.98 -3.58
N THR A 237 -9.14 -7.74 -3.68
CA THR A 237 -10.12 -7.38 -4.72
C THR A 237 -9.51 -7.46 -6.10
N SER A 238 -8.28 -6.95 -6.29
CA SER A 238 -7.57 -7.06 -7.57
C SER A 238 -7.26 -8.52 -7.94
N PHE A 239 -6.83 -9.35 -6.98
CA PHE A 239 -6.66 -10.79 -7.17
C PHE A 239 -7.97 -11.46 -7.61
N TYR A 240 -9.07 -11.16 -6.93
CA TYR A 240 -10.40 -11.68 -7.28
C TYR A 240 -10.82 -11.26 -8.68
N LEU A 241 -10.65 -9.99 -9.05
CA LEU A 241 -11.01 -9.50 -10.39
C LEU A 241 -10.17 -10.18 -11.48
N GLY A 242 -8.88 -10.41 -11.23
CA GLY A 242 -8.01 -11.19 -12.10
C GLY A 242 -8.52 -12.62 -12.29
N ALA A 243 -8.83 -13.32 -11.21
CA ALA A 243 -9.37 -14.67 -11.26
C ALA A 243 -10.72 -14.74 -11.97
N LYS A 244 -11.62 -13.80 -11.66
CA LYS A 244 -12.95 -13.72 -12.27
C LYS A 244 -12.89 -13.39 -13.77
N SER A 245 -11.87 -12.69 -14.23
CA SER A 245 -11.67 -12.41 -15.66
C SER A 245 -11.48 -13.69 -16.49
N GLN A 246 -10.94 -14.75 -15.88
CA GLN A 246 -10.75 -16.06 -16.52
C GLN A 246 -11.83 -17.06 -16.12
N CYS A 247 -12.22 -17.12 -14.85
CA CYS A 247 -13.24 -18.02 -14.33
C CYS A 247 -14.43 -17.20 -13.78
N PRO A 248 -15.48 -16.91 -14.60
CA PRO A 248 -16.60 -16.04 -14.21
C PRO A 248 -17.41 -16.55 -13.01
N SER A 249 -17.38 -17.85 -12.71
CA SER A 249 -18.04 -18.46 -11.55
C SER A 249 -17.26 -18.30 -10.24
N ALA A 250 -16.02 -17.77 -10.27
CA ALA A 250 -15.19 -17.60 -9.09
C ALA A 250 -15.88 -16.69 -8.05
N THR A 251 -15.82 -17.14 -6.79
CA THR A 251 -16.18 -16.39 -5.59
C THR A 251 -15.01 -16.41 -4.62
N MET A 252 -15.01 -15.55 -3.60
CA MET A 252 -13.91 -15.52 -2.64
C MET A 252 -14.41 -15.29 -1.20
N GLU A 253 -13.78 -15.99 -0.26
CA GLU A 253 -13.92 -15.79 1.17
C GLU A 253 -12.60 -15.28 1.75
N VAL A 254 -12.67 -14.19 2.53
CA VAL A 254 -11.52 -13.56 3.18
C VAL A 254 -11.62 -13.72 4.68
N GLN A 255 -10.56 -14.23 5.31
CA GLN A 255 -10.42 -14.29 6.77
C GLN A 255 -9.10 -13.65 7.19
N TYR A 256 -9.05 -13.04 8.39
CA TYR A 256 -7.90 -12.25 8.84
C TYR A 256 -7.19 -12.91 10.02
N THR A 257 -5.85 -12.80 10.00
CA THR A 257 -4.99 -13.24 11.11
C THR A 257 -4.89 -12.20 12.23
N ASN A 258 -5.16 -10.92 11.92
CA ASN A 258 -4.85 -9.76 12.75
C ASN A 258 -3.35 -9.64 13.09
N SER A 259 -2.50 -10.08 12.18
CA SER A 259 -1.04 -9.97 12.22
C SER A 259 -0.49 -9.89 10.80
N TRP A 260 0.60 -9.14 10.60
CA TRP A 260 1.33 -9.15 9.33
C TRP A 260 2.09 -10.47 9.14
N ALA A 261 2.72 -10.98 10.20
CA ALA A 261 3.59 -12.15 10.15
C ALA A 261 3.38 -13.05 11.37
N ASP A 262 2.43 -13.98 11.29
CA ASP A 262 2.21 -15.06 12.26
C ASP A 262 1.99 -16.37 11.51
N MET A 263 3.06 -17.14 11.32
CA MET A 263 3.05 -18.40 10.58
C MET A 263 2.00 -19.38 11.09
N THR A 264 1.74 -19.41 12.40
CA THR A 264 0.76 -20.31 13.00
C THR A 264 -0.65 -19.85 12.66
N ALA A 265 -0.96 -18.57 12.88
CA ALA A 265 -2.28 -18.01 12.58
C ALA A 265 -2.59 -18.08 11.07
N GLU A 266 -1.60 -17.82 10.20
CA GLU A 266 -1.76 -17.93 8.76
C GLU A 266 -2.10 -19.37 8.32
N GLY A 267 -1.38 -20.35 8.88
CA GLY A 267 -1.65 -21.77 8.61
C GLY A 267 -3.04 -22.20 9.14
N GLU A 268 -3.45 -21.72 10.31
CA GLU A 268 -4.76 -22.01 10.88
C GLU A 268 -5.89 -21.41 10.03
N VAL A 269 -5.77 -20.14 9.60
CA VAL A 269 -6.75 -19.50 8.72
C VAL A 269 -6.81 -20.18 7.36
N ALA A 270 -5.69 -20.53 6.75
CA ALA A 270 -5.67 -21.31 5.49
C ALA A 270 -6.38 -22.66 5.63
N ASN A 271 -6.11 -23.41 6.70
CA ASN A 271 -6.78 -24.66 6.98
C ASN A 271 -8.30 -24.48 7.21
N GLN A 272 -8.72 -23.40 7.86
CA GLN A 272 -10.14 -23.09 8.03
C GLN A 272 -10.81 -22.78 6.69
N LEU A 273 -10.21 -21.96 5.83
CA LEU A 273 -10.71 -21.67 4.49
C LEU A 273 -10.84 -22.94 3.64
N ILE A 274 -9.86 -23.86 3.72
CA ILE A 274 -9.92 -25.16 3.05
C ILE A 274 -11.08 -26.00 3.60
N ALA A 275 -11.27 -26.02 4.92
CA ALA A 275 -12.40 -26.73 5.56
C ALA A 275 -13.76 -26.13 5.17
N ASP A 276 -13.81 -24.83 4.88
CA ASP A 276 -14.98 -24.11 4.36
C ASP A 276 -15.18 -24.29 2.84
N ASN A 277 -14.47 -25.26 2.25
CA ASN A 277 -14.51 -25.65 0.84
C ASN A 277 -13.93 -24.60 -0.12
N CYS A 278 -12.95 -23.80 0.29
CA CYS A 278 -12.13 -23.06 -0.65
C CYS A 278 -11.18 -24.02 -1.38
N VAL A 279 -11.16 -23.93 -2.70
CA VAL A 279 -10.43 -24.88 -3.58
C VAL A 279 -9.11 -24.33 -4.09
N LEU A 280 -8.81 -23.07 -3.79
CA LEU A 280 -7.56 -22.36 -4.06
C LEU A 280 -7.39 -21.28 -3.00
N ILE A 281 -6.19 -21.12 -2.46
CA ILE A 281 -5.90 -20.14 -1.41
C ILE A 281 -4.91 -19.08 -1.92
N SER A 282 -5.11 -17.82 -1.50
CA SER A 282 -4.10 -16.77 -1.63
C SER A 282 -3.91 -16.05 -0.29
N GLN A 283 -2.91 -15.17 -0.20
CA GLN A 283 -2.58 -14.49 1.05
C GLN A 283 -2.12 -13.04 0.83
N HIS A 284 -2.23 -12.27 1.91
CA HIS A 284 -1.62 -10.95 2.06
C HIS A 284 -0.79 -10.87 3.36
N ALA A 285 -0.83 -11.91 4.17
CA ALA A 285 0.08 -12.09 5.30
C ALA A 285 1.44 -12.60 4.79
N ASP A 286 2.51 -12.38 5.55
CA ASP A 286 3.87 -12.30 5.01
C ASP A 286 4.72 -13.56 5.24
N THR A 287 4.14 -14.64 5.83
CA THR A 287 4.90 -15.86 6.12
C THR A 287 4.59 -17.02 5.15
N THR A 288 5.27 -18.12 5.35
CA THR A 288 5.06 -19.37 4.62
C THR A 288 3.96 -20.25 5.23
N GLY A 289 3.20 -19.75 6.22
CA GLY A 289 2.19 -20.52 6.95
C GLY A 289 1.06 -21.01 6.05
N ALA A 290 0.46 -20.13 5.27
CA ALA A 290 -0.63 -20.48 4.36
C ALA A 290 -0.17 -21.39 3.20
N PRO A 291 0.93 -21.13 2.47
CA PRO A 291 1.46 -22.05 1.46
C PRO A 291 1.79 -23.45 2.01
N SER A 292 2.38 -23.54 3.21
CA SER A 292 2.68 -24.83 3.85
C SER A 292 1.42 -25.63 4.20
N ALA A 293 0.35 -24.96 4.62
CA ALA A 293 -0.95 -25.59 4.85
C ALA A 293 -1.56 -26.09 3.54
N CYS A 294 -1.46 -25.30 2.46
CA CYS A 294 -1.94 -25.67 1.12
C CYS A 294 -1.18 -26.87 0.56
N GLU A 295 0.14 -26.91 0.67
CA GLU A 295 0.98 -28.05 0.30
C GLU A 295 0.54 -29.34 1.00
N THR A 296 0.34 -29.25 2.32
CA THR A 296 -0.11 -30.38 3.13
C THR A 296 -1.50 -30.89 2.72
N ALA A 297 -2.40 -29.98 2.34
CA ALA A 297 -3.77 -30.29 1.95
C ALA A 297 -3.90 -30.68 0.47
N GLY A 298 -2.88 -30.46 -0.36
CA GLY A 298 -2.94 -30.66 -1.81
C GLY A 298 -3.87 -29.64 -2.51
N VAL A 299 -3.96 -28.43 -1.98
CA VAL A 299 -4.78 -27.33 -2.52
C VAL A 299 -3.86 -26.30 -3.17
N PRO A 300 -4.08 -25.92 -4.45
CA PRO A 300 -3.24 -24.93 -5.10
C PRO A 300 -3.30 -23.58 -4.37
N CYS A 301 -2.17 -22.85 -4.38
CA CYS A 301 -2.11 -21.54 -3.76
C CYS A 301 -1.32 -20.51 -4.57
N VAL A 302 -1.61 -19.24 -4.29
CA VAL A 302 -0.83 -18.07 -4.73
C VAL A 302 -0.23 -17.44 -3.49
N GLY A 303 1.10 -17.36 -3.45
CA GLY A 303 1.85 -16.78 -2.34
C GLY A 303 1.90 -15.26 -2.36
N TYR A 304 2.85 -14.69 -1.63
CA TYR A 304 3.11 -13.25 -1.60
C TYR A 304 4.60 -12.96 -1.33
N ASN A 305 5.10 -11.84 -1.85
CA ASN A 305 6.44 -11.27 -1.70
C ASN A 305 7.58 -12.11 -2.29
N VAL A 306 7.64 -13.39 -2.00
CA VAL A 306 8.73 -14.29 -2.40
C VAL A 306 8.20 -15.54 -3.09
N ASP A 307 9.09 -16.26 -3.78
CA ASP A 307 8.76 -17.55 -4.41
C ASP A 307 8.49 -18.61 -3.33
N MET A 308 7.26 -19.10 -3.28
CA MET A 308 6.80 -20.11 -2.31
C MET A 308 7.02 -21.56 -2.78
N THR A 309 7.60 -21.80 -3.95
CA THR A 309 7.87 -23.17 -4.46
C THR A 309 8.86 -23.94 -3.59
N SER A 310 9.70 -23.24 -2.81
CA SER A 310 10.60 -23.88 -1.85
C SER A 310 9.88 -24.59 -0.68
N VAL A 311 8.68 -24.12 -0.32
CA VAL A 311 7.89 -24.64 0.81
C VAL A 311 6.59 -25.33 0.35
N ALA A 312 6.14 -25.04 -0.86
CA ALA A 312 4.93 -25.58 -1.46
C ALA A 312 5.15 -25.95 -2.94
N PRO A 313 6.06 -26.89 -3.25
CA PRO A 313 6.43 -27.22 -4.63
C PRO A 313 5.29 -27.77 -5.47
N ASP A 314 4.33 -28.46 -4.84
CA ASP A 314 3.19 -29.11 -5.50
C ASP A 314 1.89 -28.27 -5.39
N ALA A 315 1.91 -27.13 -4.67
CA ALA A 315 0.75 -26.27 -4.46
C ALA A 315 0.94 -24.82 -4.95
N ALA A 316 2.12 -24.22 -4.79
CA ALA A 316 2.35 -22.83 -5.15
C ALA A 316 2.35 -22.63 -6.67
N LEU A 317 1.51 -21.68 -7.14
CA LEU A 317 1.40 -21.32 -8.55
C LEU A 317 2.40 -20.20 -8.92
N THR A 318 2.43 -19.12 -8.15
CA THR A 318 3.26 -17.92 -8.26
C THR A 318 3.03 -17.04 -7.02
N SER A 319 3.73 -15.92 -6.92
CA SER A 319 3.51 -14.88 -5.90
C SER A 319 3.61 -13.49 -6.53
N PRO A 320 2.64 -12.58 -6.31
CA PRO A 320 2.85 -11.16 -6.60
C PRO A 320 3.95 -10.62 -5.68
N THR A 321 4.82 -9.76 -6.21
CA THR A 321 5.95 -9.21 -5.47
C THR A 321 6.28 -7.78 -5.89
N ASN A 322 6.76 -6.99 -4.94
CA ASN A 322 7.25 -5.65 -5.14
C ASN A 322 8.71 -5.70 -5.59
N ASN A 323 9.07 -4.89 -6.58
CA ASN A 323 10.45 -4.67 -7.00
C ASN A 323 10.99 -3.39 -6.35
N TRP A 324 11.20 -3.44 -5.04
CA TRP A 324 11.61 -2.30 -4.21
C TRP A 324 12.88 -1.61 -4.68
N GLY A 325 13.78 -2.35 -5.34
CA GLY A 325 15.03 -1.82 -5.87
C GLY A 325 14.85 -0.69 -6.89
N VAL A 326 13.70 -0.60 -7.54
CA VAL A 326 13.35 0.52 -8.44
C VAL A 326 13.24 1.81 -7.63
N TYR A 327 12.45 1.82 -6.56
CA TYR A 327 12.31 3.00 -5.71
C TYR A 327 13.61 3.35 -4.99
N TYR A 328 14.26 2.37 -4.38
CA TYR A 328 15.51 2.60 -3.66
C TYR A 328 16.59 3.20 -4.56
N THR A 329 16.74 2.67 -5.77
CA THR A 329 17.68 3.23 -6.77
C THR A 329 17.31 4.66 -7.13
N TYR A 330 16.03 4.94 -7.38
CA TYR A 330 15.52 6.27 -7.68
C TYR A 330 15.80 7.27 -6.55
N ALA A 331 15.41 6.94 -5.32
CA ALA A 331 15.52 7.85 -4.19
C ALA A 331 16.97 8.17 -3.82
N VAL A 332 17.84 7.13 -3.79
CA VAL A 332 19.27 7.30 -3.52
C VAL A 332 19.94 8.06 -4.66
N GLN A 333 19.57 7.82 -5.93
CA GLN A 333 20.09 8.60 -7.07
C GLN A 333 19.68 10.08 -6.98
N CYS A 334 18.48 10.39 -6.50
CA CYS A 334 18.08 11.78 -6.27
C CYS A 334 19.00 12.47 -5.26
N VAL A 335 19.34 11.79 -4.15
CA VAL A 335 20.29 12.33 -3.15
C VAL A 335 21.69 12.52 -3.75
N LEU A 336 22.17 11.57 -4.54
CA LEU A 336 23.45 11.68 -5.25
C LEU A 336 23.49 12.87 -6.20
N ASP A 337 22.41 13.08 -6.94
CA ASP A 337 22.29 14.16 -7.92
C ASP A 337 21.95 15.54 -7.30
N GLY A 338 21.61 15.61 -6.00
CA GLY A 338 21.09 16.80 -5.35
C GLY A 338 19.69 17.21 -5.86
N LYS A 339 18.91 16.24 -6.33
CA LYS A 339 17.54 16.40 -6.79
C LYS A 339 16.53 16.14 -5.67
N ALA A 340 15.37 16.74 -5.79
CA ALA A 340 14.24 16.42 -4.91
C ALA A 340 13.76 14.97 -5.17
N ILE A 341 13.39 14.28 -4.09
CA ILE A 341 12.65 13.01 -4.15
C ILE A 341 11.17 13.37 -4.24
N ASP A 342 10.39 12.62 -5.01
CA ASP A 342 8.92 12.80 -5.04
C ASP A 342 8.35 12.64 -3.63
N THR A 343 7.43 13.53 -3.27
CA THR A 343 6.79 13.47 -1.94
C THR A 343 5.97 12.20 -1.76
N ASP A 344 5.37 11.75 -2.87
CA ASP A 344 4.54 10.54 -2.92
C ASP A 344 4.86 9.79 -4.21
N TRP A 345 5.42 8.58 -4.12
CA TRP A 345 5.84 7.80 -5.27
C TRP A 345 5.12 6.45 -5.30
N CYS A 346 4.47 6.16 -6.43
CA CYS A 346 3.87 4.86 -6.69
C CYS A 346 4.01 4.51 -8.16
N LYS A 347 4.51 3.31 -8.46
CA LYS A 347 4.71 2.81 -9.83
C LYS A 347 4.35 1.33 -9.92
N GLY A 348 4.04 0.90 -11.15
CA GLY A 348 3.59 -0.45 -11.45
C GLY A 348 4.45 -1.19 -12.46
N PHE A 349 3.82 -2.02 -13.28
CA PHE A 349 4.48 -2.79 -14.33
C PHE A 349 5.18 -1.90 -15.38
N SER A 350 4.67 -0.71 -15.64
CA SER A 350 5.26 0.22 -16.64
C SER A 350 6.69 0.61 -16.31
N GLU A 351 7.03 0.71 -15.02
CA GLU A 351 8.36 1.03 -14.51
C GLU A 351 9.09 -0.17 -13.88
N ASP A 352 8.57 -1.39 -14.07
CA ASP A 352 9.12 -2.61 -13.48
C ASP A 352 9.13 -2.59 -11.93
N ALA A 353 8.23 -1.82 -11.32
CA ALA A 353 8.13 -1.69 -9.87
C ALA A 353 7.37 -2.85 -9.20
N VAL A 354 6.64 -3.64 -9.98
CA VAL A 354 5.95 -4.86 -9.53
C VAL A 354 6.16 -5.98 -10.53
N ARG A 355 6.03 -7.22 -10.06
CA ARG A 355 6.11 -8.44 -10.89
C ARG A 355 5.41 -9.60 -10.19
N ILE A 356 5.30 -10.73 -10.87
CA ILE A 356 5.02 -12.01 -10.21
C ILE A 356 6.30 -12.85 -10.21
N THR A 357 6.43 -13.76 -9.25
CA THR A 357 7.49 -14.78 -9.29
C THR A 357 7.27 -15.73 -10.47
N PRO A 358 8.28 -16.47 -10.95
CA PRO A 358 8.09 -17.41 -12.03
C PRO A 358 6.89 -18.32 -11.77
N VAL A 359 6.09 -18.55 -12.81
CA VAL A 359 4.95 -19.48 -12.73
C VAL A 359 5.48 -20.90 -12.56
N ASN A 360 4.94 -21.62 -11.59
CA ASN A 360 5.26 -23.02 -11.38
C ASN A 360 4.53 -23.90 -12.42
N GLU A 361 5.18 -24.20 -13.53
CA GLU A 361 4.64 -24.99 -14.63
C GLU A 361 4.14 -26.40 -14.21
N ALA A 362 4.65 -26.95 -13.10
CA ALA A 362 4.21 -28.24 -12.59
C ALA A 362 2.79 -28.20 -11.99
N VAL A 363 2.35 -27.02 -11.54
CA VAL A 363 1.05 -26.83 -10.87
C VAL A 363 0.08 -26.01 -11.72
N ALA A 364 0.60 -25.02 -12.45
CA ALA A 364 -0.20 -24.09 -13.26
C ALA A 364 -0.91 -24.78 -14.45
N ALA A 365 -1.96 -24.16 -14.93
CA ALA A 365 -2.66 -24.59 -16.14
C ALA A 365 -1.79 -24.37 -17.40
N GLU A 366 -1.97 -25.19 -18.42
CA GLU A 366 -1.29 -25.01 -19.71
C GLU A 366 -1.63 -23.64 -20.32
N GLY A 367 -0.62 -22.97 -20.84
CA GLY A 367 -0.77 -21.65 -21.49
C GLY A 367 -0.80 -20.46 -20.52
N THR A 368 -0.57 -20.69 -19.23
CA THR A 368 -0.55 -19.62 -18.21
C THR A 368 0.47 -18.54 -18.54
N ASP A 369 1.70 -18.89 -18.92
CA ASP A 369 2.75 -17.89 -19.21
C ASP A 369 2.36 -16.94 -20.33
N ALA A 370 1.79 -17.46 -21.43
CA ALA A 370 1.34 -16.62 -22.55
C ALA A 370 0.21 -15.65 -22.13
N LYS A 371 -0.68 -16.07 -21.24
CA LYS A 371 -1.74 -15.20 -20.72
C LYS A 371 -1.18 -14.17 -19.74
N VAL A 372 -0.21 -14.52 -18.91
CA VAL A 372 0.50 -13.58 -18.03
C VAL A 372 1.17 -12.50 -18.87
N GLU A 373 1.94 -12.86 -19.91
CA GLU A 373 2.59 -11.89 -20.81
C GLU A 373 1.58 -10.95 -21.48
N GLU A 374 0.42 -11.47 -21.94
CA GLU A 374 -0.65 -10.67 -22.52
C GLU A 374 -1.21 -9.64 -21.53
N VAL A 375 -1.50 -10.07 -20.30
CA VAL A 375 -2.09 -9.21 -19.27
C VAL A 375 -1.09 -8.16 -18.79
N GLU A 376 0.16 -8.55 -18.56
CA GLU A 376 1.22 -7.59 -18.20
C GLU A 376 1.44 -6.53 -19.29
N ALA A 377 1.40 -6.92 -20.56
CA ALA A 377 1.51 -5.98 -21.66
C ALA A 377 0.34 -4.97 -21.67
N ALA A 378 -0.88 -5.44 -21.39
CA ALA A 378 -2.05 -4.58 -21.34
C ALA A 378 -2.05 -3.63 -20.13
N LEU A 379 -1.49 -4.05 -18.99
CA LEU A 379 -1.25 -3.17 -17.83
C LEU A 379 -0.18 -2.11 -18.15
N LYS A 380 0.94 -2.52 -18.77
CA LYS A 380 2.05 -1.63 -19.16
C LYS A 380 1.64 -0.56 -20.16
N ASP A 381 0.75 -0.86 -21.10
CA ASP A 381 0.31 0.09 -22.10
C ASP A 381 -0.97 0.87 -21.71
N GLY A 382 -1.53 0.58 -20.52
CA GLY A 382 -2.70 1.25 -19.98
C GLY A 382 -4.03 0.86 -20.66
N SER A 383 -4.06 -0.21 -21.44
CA SER A 383 -5.30 -0.71 -22.08
C SER A 383 -6.16 -1.55 -21.13
N LEU A 384 -5.57 -1.97 -19.96
CA LEU A 384 -6.27 -2.68 -18.91
C LEU A 384 -6.17 -1.87 -17.60
N HIS A 385 -7.32 -1.56 -17.01
CA HIS A 385 -7.42 -0.99 -15.67
C HIS A 385 -7.99 -2.05 -14.73
N VAL A 386 -7.25 -2.34 -13.65
CA VAL A 386 -7.61 -3.40 -12.70
C VAL A 386 -9.00 -3.16 -12.09
N PHE A 387 -9.27 -1.92 -11.68
CA PHE A 387 -10.53 -1.53 -11.06
C PHE A 387 -11.49 -0.85 -12.05
N ASP A 388 -11.63 -1.43 -13.28
CA ASP A 388 -12.68 -1.06 -14.25
C ASP A 388 -14.05 -1.23 -13.59
N THR A 389 -14.78 -0.13 -13.39
CA THR A 389 -16.04 -0.11 -12.64
C THR A 389 -17.16 -0.87 -13.33
N SER A 390 -17.02 -1.17 -14.63
CA SER A 390 -17.93 -2.04 -15.36
C SER A 390 -17.78 -3.53 -15.05
N LYS A 391 -16.73 -3.94 -14.35
CA LYS A 391 -16.38 -5.34 -14.06
C LYS A 391 -16.85 -5.82 -12.70
N PHE A 392 -17.34 -4.94 -11.85
CA PHE A 392 -17.83 -5.30 -10.53
C PHE A 392 -19.06 -4.48 -10.14
N THR A 393 -19.76 -4.94 -9.11
CA THR A 393 -20.86 -4.23 -8.46
C THR A 393 -20.66 -4.26 -6.95
N VAL A 394 -21.36 -3.38 -6.25
CA VAL A 394 -21.38 -3.32 -4.80
C VAL A 394 -22.83 -3.37 -4.34
N ASN A 395 -23.22 -4.42 -3.63
CA ASN A 395 -24.62 -4.67 -3.25
C ASN A 395 -25.61 -4.62 -4.46
N GLY A 396 -25.17 -5.08 -5.64
CA GLY A 396 -25.95 -5.12 -6.86
C GLY A 396 -26.04 -3.81 -7.64
N SER A 397 -25.36 -2.74 -7.19
CA SER A 397 -25.32 -1.42 -7.85
C SER A 397 -23.94 -1.15 -8.46
N SER A 398 -23.87 -0.26 -9.46
CA SER A 398 -22.59 0.27 -9.92
C SER A 398 -21.97 1.20 -8.87
N LEU A 399 -20.64 1.32 -8.85
CA LEU A 399 -19.97 2.23 -7.91
C LEU A 399 -20.34 3.69 -8.22
N GLU A 400 -20.47 4.06 -9.49
CA GLU A 400 -20.88 5.40 -9.92
C GLU A 400 -22.29 5.78 -9.43
N ASP A 401 -23.26 4.84 -9.48
CA ASP A 401 -24.60 5.08 -8.94
C ASP A 401 -24.56 5.31 -7.43
N LEU A 402 -23.79 4.51 -6.70
CA LEU A 402 -23.62 4.66 -5.25
C LEU A 402 -22.94 5.99 -4.88
N ILE A 403 -21.95 6.42 -5.65
CA ILE A 403 -21.31 7.73 -5.47
C ILE A 403 -22.33 8.86 -5.73
N ALA A 404 -23.13 8.74 -6.79
CA ALA A 404 -24.16 9.73 -7.15
C ALA A 404 -25.30 9.80 -6.09
N GLU A 405 -25.64 8.69 -5.45
CA GLU A 405 -26.59 8.64 -4.34
C GLU A 405 -26.02 9.31 -3.07
N GLY A 406 -24.70 9.37 -2.93
CA GLY A 406 -24.01 9.98 -1.79
C GLY A 406 -23.82 9.05 -0.60
N GLY A 407 -23.84 9.61 0.63
CA GLY A 407 -23.61 8.83 1.83
C GLY A 407 -22.16 8.35 1.95
N ASP A 408 -21.95 7.10 2.36
CA ASP A 408 -20.64 6.52 2.63
C ASP A 408 -19.76 6.39 1.38
N TYR A 409 -20.39 6.34 0.19
CA TYR A 409 -19.67 6.21 -1.08
C TYR A 409 -19.26 7.56 -1.68
N ALA A 410 -19.79 8.68 -1.21
CA ALA A 410 -19.43 10.01 -1.72
C ALA A 410 -17.92 10.31 -1.62
N LYS A 411 -17.23 9.69 -0.66
CA LYS A 411 -15.77 9.84 -0.46
C LYS A 411 -14.93 9.32 -1.63
N TYR A 412 -15.50 8.49 -2.50
CA TYR A 412 -14.78 7.93 -3.65
C TYR A 412 -14.93 8.76 -4.94
N ALA A 413 -15.67 9.88 -4.90
CA ALA A 413 -15.95 10.69 -6.09
C ALA A 413 -14.67 11.19 -6.79
N ASP A 414 -13.62 11.51 -6.05
CA ASP A 414 -12.35 11.97 -6.60
C ASP A 414 -11.47 10.83 -7.15
N TYR A 415 -11.82 9.58 -6.83
CA TYR A 415 -11.07 8.39 -7.28
C TYR A 415 -11.68 7.73 -8.51
N VAL A 416 -12.92 8.07 -8.90
CA VAL A 416 -13.61 7.40 -10.00
C VAL A 416 -13.82 8.36 -11.17
N SER A 417 -13.12 8.10 -12.26
CA SER A 417 -13.28 8.79 -13.53
C SER A 417 -12.91 7.84 -14.68
N ASP A 418 -13.23 8.21 -15.94
CA ASP A 418 -12.87 7.48 -17.14
C ASP A 418 -13.27 5.98 -17.14
N GLY A 419 -14.18 5.58 -16.24
CA GLY A 419 -14.72 4.22 -16.14
C GLY A 419 -13.92 3.28 -15.26
N TYR A 420 -12.99 3.79 -14.45
CA TYR A 420 -12.25 2.99 -13.48
C TYR A 420 -11.96 3.77 -12.18
N TYR A 421 -11.57 3.05 -11.13
CA TYR A 421 -11.13 3.62 -9.88
C TYR A 421 -9.60 3.79 -9.93
N HIS A 422 -9.13 5.03 -9.73
CA HIS A 422 -7.73 5.46 -9.80
C HIS A 422 -6.96 5.11 -8.52
N GLU A 423 -6.69 3.83 -8.35
CA GLU A 423 -5.95 3.33 -7.18
C GLU A 423 -4.51 3.85 -7.19
N SER A 424 -4.06 4.37 -6.04
CA SER A 424 -2.69 4.87 -5.84
C SER A 424 -2.22 6.00 -6.77
N GLU A 425 -3.16 6.68 -7.46
CA GLU A 425 -2.83 7.82 -8.32
C GLU A 425 -2.87 9.16 -7.57
N LEU A 426 -3.68 9.28 -6.50
CA LEU A 426 -3.75 10.47 -5.66
C LEU A 426 -2.75 10.46 -4.49
N ALA A 427 -2.35 9.29 -4.06
CA ALA A 427 -1.34 9.05 -3.03
C ALA A 427 -0.72 7.66 -3.24
N SER A 428 0.50 7.43 -2.77
CA SER A 428 1.16 6.11 -2.89
C SER A 428 0.46 5.02 -2.07
N ALA A 429 -0.16 5.40 -0.96
CA ALA A 429 -0.96 4.48 -0.15
C ALA A 429 -2.20 4.01 -0.91
N ALA A 430 -2.51 2.72 -0.77
CA ALA A 430 -3.72 2.13 -1.31
C ALA A 430 -4.99 2.80 -0.73
N SER A 431 -5.98 3.01 -1.58
CA SER A 431 -7.21 3.74 -1.25
C SER A 431 -8.50 2.94 -1.46
N PHE A 432 -8.45 1.85 -2.23
CA PHE A 432 -9.60 1.00 -2.50
C PHE A 432 -9.94 0.12 -1.28
N ASP A 433 -10.95 0.54 -0.52
CA ASP A 433 -11.42 -0.14 0.70
C ASP A 433 -12.86 -0.69 0.57
N ILE A 434 -13.29 -1.02 -0.65
CA ILE A 434 -14.65 -1.45 -0.97
C ILE A 434 -14.74 -2.98 -1.09
N ILE A 435 -15.66 -3.59 -0.38
CA ILE A 435 -15.99 -5.01 -0.57
C ILE A 435 -17.01 -5.11 -1.71
N ILE A 436 -16.61 -5.73 -2.82
CA ILE A 436 -17.42 -5.91 -4.02
C ILE A 436 -18.20 -7.22 -3.99
N ASP A 437 -19.23 -7.32 -4.84
CA ASP A 437 -20.05 -8.53 -4.96
C ASP A 437 -19.22 -9.75 -5.38
N GLY A 438 -19.48 -10.88 -4.74
CA GLY A 438 -18.74 -12.14 -4.94
C GLY A 438 -17.59 -12.34 -3.96
N ILE A 439 -17.28 -11.34 -3.14
CA ILE A 439 -16.34 -11.44 -2.02
C ILE A 439 -17.13 -11.42 -0.71
N THR A 440 -16.86 -12.38 0.16
CA THR A 440 -17.29 -12.35 1.56
C THR A 440 -16.08 -12.12 2.45
N SER A 441 -16.14 -11.10 3.30
CA SER A 441 -15.06 -10.77 4.21
C SER A 441 -15.59 -10.89 5.64
N GLN A 442 -14.93 -11.72 6.45
CA GLN A 442 -15.24 -11.91 7.86
C GLN A 442 -14.24 -11.08 8.67
N ALA A 443 -14.58 -9.83 8.96
CA ALA A 443 -13.89 -9.09 10.01
C ALA A 443 -14.31 -9.67 11.36
N ASN A 444 -13.37 -10.27 12.09
CA ASN A 444 -13.61 -10.83 13.42
C ASN A 444 -13.80 -9.74 14.48
#